data_3e2bc68fb71b2f20cafa133367c03967
#
_entry.id   3e2bc68fb71b2f20cafa133367c03967
#
_cell.length_a   1.000
_cell.length_b   1.000
_cell.length_c   1.000
_cell.angle_alpha   90.00
_cell.angle_beta   90.00
_cell.angle_gamma   90.00
#
_symmetry.space_group_name_H-M   'P 1'
#
loop_
_entity.id
_entity.type
_entity.pdbx_description
1 polymer ?
#
loop_
_entity_poly.entity_id
_entity_poly.type
_entity_poly.pdbx_seq_one_letter_code
_entity_poly.pdbx_strand_id
1 'polypeptide(L)'
;MHTELIRQSYRPSHIRLLLVGESPPASKKFFYVKSAMTKHTAQAFKKAHGASFRDDEDFLHYFKRCGCYLDDLCHNPVDDLSKPKREERLKASIDGLAQRIREMNPSVLAIALKRIERYVQEAVHRSGRQPRVFVLPFAGNGHQTKYVDQLREILCTYVPAKT
;
A
#
# COMPACT_ATOMS: atom_id res chain seq x y z
N MET A 1 2.80 1.15 18.06
CA MET A 1 3.31 2.55 18.14
C MET A 1 4.53 2.77 17.26
N HIS A 2 5.56 1.94 17.40
CA HIS A 2 6.81 2.08 16.62
C HIS A 2 6.58 1.98 15.10
N THR A 3 5.76 1.02 14.66
CA THR A 3 5.42 0.81 13.25
C THR A 3 4.78 2.05 12.63
N GLU A 4 3.87 2.70 13.34
CA GLU A 4 3.18 3.88 12.84
C GLU A 4 4.12 5.09 12.72
N LEU A 5 5.05 5.26 13.65
CA LEU A 5 6.04 6.33 13.56
C LEU A 5 6.93 6.16 12.31
N ILE A 6 7.36 4.93 12.04
CA ILE A 6 8.16 4.64 10.85
C ILE A 6 7.32 4.92 9.58
N ARG A 7 6.08 4.45 9.54
CA ARG A 7 5.15 4.70 8.42
C ARG A 7 5.03 6.21 8.16
N GLN A 8 4.77 6.99 9.20
CA GLN A 8 4.59 8.44 9.08
C GLN A 8 5.86 9.15 8.56
N SER A 9 7.04 8.63 8.87
CA SER A 9 8.29 9.23 8.38
C SER A 9 8.42 9.17 6.86
N TYR A 10 7.74 8.23 6.21
CA TYR A 10 7.73 8.09 4.76
C TYR A 10 6.49 8.69 4.10
N ARG A 11 5.67 9.42 4.84
CA ARG A 11 4.45 10.02 4.28
C ARG A 11 4.80 11.26 3.45
N PRO A 12 4.42 11.30 2.16
CA PRO A 12 4.57 12.51 1.34
C PRO A 12 3.62 13.61 1.80
N SER A 13 3.95 14.85 1.50
CA SER A 13 3.05 15.99 1.75
C SER A 13 1.79 15.92 0.88
N HIS A 14 1.90 15.36 -0.32
CA HIS A 14 0.80 15.13 -1.24
C HIS A 14 0.85 13.69 -1.74
N ILE A 15 -0.24 12.95 -1.55
CA ILE A 15 -0.30 11.53 -1.90
C ILE A 15 -0.98 11.37 -3.25
N ARG A 16 -0.21 10.96 -4.24
CA ARG A 16 -0.67 10.67 -5.59
C ARG A 16 -1.21 9.23 -5.69
N LEU A 17 -0.44 8.28 -5.19
CA LEU A 17 -0.80 6.86 -5.17
C LEU A 17 -0.79 6.33 -3.74
N LEU A 18 -1.92 5.83 -3.29
CA LEU A 18 -2.05 5.12 -2.02
C LEU A 18 -2.16 3.62 -2.29
N LEU A 19 -1.16 2.86 -1.83
CA LEU A 19 -1.26 1.40 -1.75
C LEU A 19 -1.91 1.04 -0.42
N VAL A 20 -2.86 0.12 -0.43
CA VAL A 20 -3.54 -0.31 0.80
C VAL A 20 -3.31 -1.81 1.00
N GLY A 21 -2.58 -2.14 2.06
CA GLY A 21 -2.39 -3.51 2.52
C GLY A 21 -3.39 -3.91 3.60
N GLU A 22 -3.30 -5.13 4.08
CA GLU A 22 -4.21 -5.65 5.10
C GLU A 22 -3.83 -5.17 6.50
N SER A 23 -2.62 -5.47 6.91
CA SER A 23 -2.07 -5.08 8.22
C SER A 23 -0.55 -5.27 8.21
N PRO A 24 0.19 -4.61 9.10
CA PRO A 24 1.59 -4.97 9.30
C PRO A 24 1.65 -6.38 9.89
N PRO A 25 2.66 -7.19 9.54
CA PRO A 25 2.79 -8.53 10.11
C PRO A 25 3.22 -8.48 11.57
N ALA A 26 2.85 -9.52 12.34
CA ALA A 26 3.26 -9.65 13.75
C ALA A 26 4.79 -9.72 13.89
N SER A 27 5.50 -10.17 12.86
CA SER A 27 6.97 -10.24 12.84
C SER A 27 7.67 -8.87 12.81
N LYS A 28 6.93 -7.79 12.61
CA LYS A 28 7.43 -6.41 12.46
C LYS A 28 8.28 -6.18 11.18
N LYS A 29 8.36 -7.14 10.28
CA LYS A 29 9.02 -7.00 8.97
C LYS A 29 8.04 -6.47 7.94
N PHE A 30 7.58 -5.25 8.14
CA PHE A 30 6.58 -4.65 7.27
C PHE A 30 7.22 -3.79 6.15
N PHE A 31 6.40 -3.24 5.29
CA PHE A 31 6.80 -2.57 4.05
C PHE A 31 7.94 -1.55 4.23
N TYR A 32 7.88 -0.71 5.26
CA TYR A 32 8.86 0.36 5.46
C TYR A 32 10.12 -0.06 6.23
N VAL A 33 10.22 -1.32 6.62
CA VAL A 33 11.41 -1.84 7.30
C VAL A 33 12.12 -2.85 6.41
N LYS A 34 11.46 -3.97 6.17
CA LYS A 34 12.01 -5.04 5.33
C LYS A 34 10.92 -6.04 5.00
N SER A 35 10.52 -6.13 3.73
CA SER A 35 9.54 -7.13 3.32
C SER A 35 9.75 -7.53 1.87
N ALA A 36 9.22 -8.71 1.52
CA ALA A 36 9.20 -9.16 0.13
C ALA A 36 8.38 -8.20 -0.74
N MET A 37 7.31 -7.64 -0.20
CA MET A 37 6.48 -6.68 -0.92
C MET A 37 7.26 -5.42 -1.28
N THR A 38 8.15 -4.95 -0.41
CA THR A 38 9.03 -3.80 -0.69
C THR A 38 9.88 -4.07 -1.93
N LYS A 39 10.48 -5.26 -2.00
CA LYS A 39 11.34 -5.65 -3.12
C LYS A 39 10.56 -5.75 -4.42
N HIS A 40 9.37 -6.35 -4.40
CA HIS A 40 8.54 -6.47 -5.60
C HIS A 40 7.99 -5.11 -6.04
N THR A 41 7.65 -4.24 -5.10
CA THR A 41 7.24 -2.87 -5.41
C THR A 41 8.39 -2.08 -6.04
N ALA A 42 9.60 -2.19 -5.48
CA ALA A 42 10.80 -1.57 -6.06
C ALA A 42 11.05 -2.07 -7.49
N GLN A 43 10.84 -3.36 -7.75
CA GLN A 43 10.98 -3.92 -9.09
C GLN A 43 10.01 -3.30 -10.09
N ALA A 44 8.76 -3.05 -9.68
CA ALA A 44 7.77 -2.37 -10.53
C ALA A 44 8.23 -0.95 -10.87
N PHE A 45 8.79 -0.22 -9.90
CA PHE A 45 9.34 1.12 -10.13
C PHE A 45 10.55 1.10 -11.06
N LYS A 46 11.45 0.13 -10.92
CA LYS A 46 12.59 -0.04 -11.83
C LYS A 46 12.10 -0.22 -13.27
N LYS A 47 11.11 -1.07 -13.48
CA LYS A 47 10.56 -1.33 -14.81
C LYS A 47 9.79 -0.14 -15.38
N ALA A 48 9.02 0.56 -14.55
CA ALA A 48 8.20 1.68 -15.01
C ALA A 48 9.02 2.94 -15.29
N HIS A 49 9.98 3.24 -14.43
CA HIS A 49 10.72 4.50 -14.45
C HIS A 49 12.16 4.40 -14.97
N GLY A 50 12.66 3.17 -15.22
CA GLY A 50 14.06 2.98 -15.56
C GLY A 50 15.00 3.33 -14.42
N ALA A 51 14.49 3.37 -13.20
CA ALA A 51 15.26 3.73 -12.01
C ALA A 51 16.07 2.54 -11.46
N SER A 52 17.08 2.83 -10.67
CA SER A 52 17.83 1.83 -9.91
C SER A 52 18.00 2.32 -8.48
N PHE A 53 18.08 1.38 -7.53
CA PHE A 53 18.16 1.69 -6.10
C PHE A 53 19.31 0.88 -5.48
N ARG A 54 20.06 1.52 -4.59
CA ARG A 54 21.18 0.89 -3.88
C ARG A 54 20.68 -0.15 -2.88
N ASP A 55 19.57 0.14 -2.22
CA ASP A 55 18.96 -0.68 -1.18
C ASP A 55 17.48 -0.32 -1.01
N ASP A 56 16.80 -0.98 -0.08
CA ASP A 56 15.39 -0.74 0.18
C ASP A 56 15.13 0.69 0.68
N GLU A 57 16.03 1.25 1.48
CA GLU A 57 15.87 2.61 2.00
C GLU A 57 15.92 3.64 0.87
N ASP A 58 16.84 3.48 -0.06
CA ASP A 58 16.94 4.33 -1.25
C ASP A 58 15.65 4.28 -2.07
N PHE A 59 15.10 3.07 -2.25
CA PHE A 59 13.81 2.91 -2.90
C PHE A 59 12.68 3.61 -2.13
N LEU A 60 12.61 3.44 -0.81
CA LEU A 60 11.54 4.03 -0.01
C LEU A 60 11.56 5.56 -0.05
N HIS A 61 12.72 6.16 -0.08
CA HIS A 61 12.85 7.61 -0.27
C HIS A 61 12.37 8.04 -1.67
N TYR A 62 12.69 7.27 -2.70
CA TYR A 62 12.19 7.52 -4.05
C TYR A 62 10.67 7.37 -4.13
N PHE A 63 10.13 6.33 -3.51
CA PHE A 63 8.70 6.07 -3.38
C PHE A 63 7.97 7.29 -2.79
N LYS A 64 8.52 7.83 -1.69
CA LYS A 64 8.00 9.04 -1.06
C LYS A 64 8.08 10.25 -2.01
N ARG A 65 9.20 10.45 -2.68
CA ARG A 65 9.36 11.58 -3.62
C ARG A 65 8.37 11.51 -4.78
N CYS A 66 7.98 10.32 -5.20
CA CYS A 66 6.96 10.13 -6.23
C CYS A 66 5.53 10.42 -5.75
N GLY A 67 5.34 10.75 -4.48
CA GLY A 67 4.02 10.95 -3.90
C GLY A 67 3.29 9.64 -3.63
N CYS A 68 4.03 8.56 -3.42
CA CYS A 68 3.46 7.24 -3.12
C CYS A 68 3.53 6.95 -1.63
N TYR A 69 2.51 6.27 -1.13
CA TYR A 69 2.40 5.91 0.27
C TYR A 69 1.72 4.56 0.39
N LEU A 70 2.13 3.76 1.36
CA LEU A 70 1.45 2.52 1.72
C LEU A 70 0.87 2.65 3.11
N ASP A 71 -0.42 2.45 3.21
CA ASP A 71 -1.15 2.33 4.47
C ASP A 71 -1.78 0.94 4.53
N ASP A 72 -2.17 0.51 5.72
CA ASP A 72 -2.87 -0.74 5.93
C ASP A 72 -4.30 -0.49 6.37
N LEU A 73 -5.21 -1.37 5.96
CA LEU A 73 -6.60 -1.35 6.42
C LEU A 73 -6.65 -1.40 7.95
N CYS A 74 -5.91 -2.32 8.55
CA CYS A 74 -5.79 -2.45 10.00
C CYS A 74 -4.36 -2.14 10.43
N HIS A 75 -4.19 -1.24 11.41
CA HIS A 75 -2.85 -0.86 11.89
C HIS A 75 -2.25 -1.89 12.88
N ASN A 76 -3.07 -2.76 13.43
CA ASN A 76 -2.61 -3.86 14.30
C ASN A 76 -2.51 -5.16 13.49
N PRO A 77 -1.53 -6.03 13.78
CA PRO A 77 -1.42 -7.31 13.09
C PRO A 77 -2.68 -8.16 13.21
N VAL A 78 -3.05 -8.82 12.10
CA VAL A 78 -4.20 -9.74 12.05
C VAL A 78 -3.81 -11.12 11.52
N ASP A 79 -2.55 -11.31 11.13
CA ASP A 79 -2.05 -12.55 10.51
C ASP A 79 -2.05 -13.74 11.45
N ASP A 80 -2.04 -13.52 12.78
CA ASP A 80 -2.09 -14.55 13.80
C ASP A 80 -3.50 -14.80 14.37
N LEU A 81 -4.52 -14.10 13.85
CA LEU A 81 -5.90 -14.26 14.31
C LEU A 81 -6.61 -15.39 13.56
N SER A 82 -7.59 -16.02 14.25
CA SER A 82 -8.51 -16.94 13.57
C SER A 82 -9.31 -16.20 12.50
N LYS A 83 -9.82 -16.93 11.50
CA LYS A 83 -10.57 -16.32 10.40
C LYS A 83 -11.74 -15.45 10.88
N PRO A 84 -12.61 -15.90 11.82
CA PRO A 84 -13.71 -15.03 12.29
C PRO A 84 -13.22 -13.75 12.98
N LYS A 85 -12.19 -13.86 13.82
CA LYS A 85 -11.61 -12.70 14.51
C LYS A 85 -10.94 -11.75 13.55
N ARG A 86 -10.27 -12.27 12.54
CA ARG A 86 -9.64 -11.49 11.49
C ARG A 86 -10.68 -10.67 10.71
N GLU A 87 -11.75 -11.32 10.26
CA GLU A 87 -12.83 -10.65 9.53
C GLU A 87 -13.50 -9.56 10.38
N GLU A 88 -13.74 -9.82 11.66
CA GLU A 88 -14.28 -8.85 12.59
C GLU A 88 -13.36 -7.63 12.71
N ARG A 89 -12.05 -7.86 12.87
CA ARG A 89 -11.07 -6.80 13.00
C ARG A 89 -10.95 -5.96 11.71
N LEU A 90 -10.96 -6.61 10.55
CA LEU A 90 -10.93 -5.92 9.28
C LEU A 90 -12.16 -5.05 9.08
N LYS A 91 -13.34 -5.58 9.40
CA LYS A 91 -14.60 -4.84 9.33
C LYS A 91 -14.60 -3.63 10.27
N ALA A 92 -14.11 -3.79 11.49
CA ALA A 92 -14.01 -2.72 12.47
C ALA A 92 -13.01 -1.62 12.06
N SER A 93 -12.13 -1.91 11.10
CA SER A 93 -11.11 -0.97 10.62
C SER A 93 -11.57 -0.07 9.47
N ILE A 94 -12.76 -0.33 8.91
CA ILE A 94 -13.25 0.40 7.74
C ILE A 94 -13.35 1.91 7.99
N ASP A 95 -13.98 2.32 9.09
CA ASP A 95 -14.18 3.75 9.39
C ASP A 95 -12.86 4.49 9.59
N GLY A 96 -11.90 3.86 10.25
CA GLY A 96 -10.57 4.44 10.43
C GLY A 96 -9.86 4.67 9.10
N LEU A 97 -9.91 3.68 8.21
CA LEU A 97 -9.34 3.82 6.87
C LEU A 97 -10.09 4.90 6.08
N ALA A 98 -11.41 4.94 6.16
CA ALA A 98 -12.22 5.95 5.47
C ALA A 98 -11.80 7.36 5.85
N GLN A 99 -11.57 7.62 7.14
CA GLN A 99 -11.10 8.92 7.60
C GLN A 99 -9.71 9.23 7.05
N ARG A 100 -8.79 8.26 7.08
CA ARG A 100 -7.44 8.47 6.53
C ARG A 100 -7.48 8.73 5.03
N ILE A 101 -8.31 8.02 4.27
CA ILE A 101 -8.48 8.28 2.83
C ILE A 101 -9.00 9.70 2.60
N ARG A 102 -9.96 10.15 3.41
CA ARG A 102 -10.49 11.52 3.31
C ARG A 102 -9.40 12.56 3.52
N GLU A 103 -8.55 12.37 4.51
CA GLU A 103 -7.45 13.27 4.84
C GLU A 103 -6.35 13.24 3.78
N MET A 104 -5.98 12.05 3.31
CA MET A 104 -4.93 11.86 2.32
C MET A 104 -5.36 12.28 0.91
N ASN A 105 -6.62 12.13 0.58
CA ASN A 105 -7.21 12.46 -0.72
C ASN A 105 -6.35 12.00 -1.91
N PRO A 106 -6.02 10.70 -2.02
CA PRO A 106 -5.16 10.23 -3.10
C PRO A 106 -5.86 10.29 -4.45
N SER A 107 -5.10 10.55 -5.52
CA SER A 107 -5.64 10.51 -6.89
C SER A 107 -5.91 9.08 -7.33
N VAL A 108 -5.03 8.15 -6.94
CA VAL A 108 -5.10 6.74 -7.27
C VAL A 108 -4.97 5.92 -6.00
N LEU A 109 -5.78 4.88 -5.87
CA LEU A 109 -5.73 3.94 -4.75
C LEU A 109 -5.61 2.52 -5.31
N ALA A 110 -4.58 1.79 -4.92
CA ALA A 110 -4.39 0.41 -5.35
C ALA A 110 -4.47 -0.51 -4.14
N ILE A 111 -5.43 -1.43 -4.18
CA ILE A 111 -5.65 -2.42 -3.13
C ILE A 111 -4.65 -3.56 -3.36
N ALA A 112 -3.79 -3.82 -2.39
CA ALA A 112 -2.63 -4.70 -2.56
C ALA A 112 -2.95 -6.21 -2.55
N LEU A 113 -4.19 -6.60 -2.21
CA LEU A 113 -4.62 -7.99 -2.29
C LEU A 113 -6.15 -8.07 -2.37
N LYS A 114 -6.62 -9.03 -3.15
CA LYS A 114 -8.05 -9.15 -3.48
C LYS A 114 -8.94 -9.41 -2.26
N ARG A 115 -8.47 -10.17 -1.27
CA ARG A 115 -9.32 -10.56 -0.13
C ARG A 115 -9.79 -9.40 0.75
N ILE A 116 -9.14 -8.24 0.68
CA ILE A 116 -9.57 -7.05 1.43
C ILE A 116 -10.37 -6.07 0.57
N GLU A 117 -10.59 -6.37 -0.69
CA GLU A 117 -11.23 -5.46 -1.64
C GLU A 117 -12.54 -4.89 -1.11
N ARG A 118 -13.44 -5.73 -0.63
CA ARG A 118 -14.76 -5.29 -0.16
C ARG A 118 -14.67 -4.28 0.99
N TYR A 119 -13.72 -4.47 1.90
CA TYR A 119 -13.53 -3.57 3.05
C TYR A 119 -12.95 -2.22 2.59
N VAL A 120 -11.98 -2.25 1.69
CA VAL A 120 -11.34 -1.04 1.20
C VAL A 120 -12.29 -0.24 0.30
N GLN A 121 -13.08 -0.91 -0.55
CA GLN A 121 -14.10 -0.24 -1.38
C GLN A 121 -15.13 0.46 -0.48
N GLU A 122 -15.56 -0.17 0.60
CA GLU A 122 -16.48 0.44 1.56
C GLU A 122 -15.85 1.66 2.23
N ALA A 123 -14.57 1.58 2.60
CA ALA A 123 -13.84 2.71 3.17
C ALA A 123 -13.76 3.88 2.17
N VAL A 124 -13.47 3.59 0.90
CA VAL A 124 -13.48 4.61 -0.16
C VAL A 124 -14.84 5.29 -0.24
N HIS A 125 -15.91 4.50 -0.25
CA HIS A 125 -17.27 5.03 -0.30
C HIS A 125 -17.55 5.95 0.91
N ARG A 126 -17.26 5.48 2.12
CA ARG A 126 -17.48 6.25 3.34
C ARG A 126 -16.60 7.50 3.43
N SER A 127 -15.45 7.50 2.76
CA SER A 127 -14.53 8.64 2.76
C SER A 127 -15.11 9.87 2.05
N GLY A 128 -16.06 9.69 1.13
CA GLY A 128 -16.57 10.75 0.28
C GLY A 128 -15.60 11.17 -0.82
N ARG A 129 -14.44 10.50 -0.95
CA ARG A 129 -13.47 10.75 -2.01
C ARG A 129 -13.69 9.82 -3.19
N GLN A 130 -13.19 10.19 -4.34
CA GLN A 130 -13.36 9.43 -5.59
C GLN A 130 -12.01 9.16 -6.26
N PRO A 131 -11.08 8.45 -5.59
CA PRO A 131 -9.84 8.06 -6.24
C PRO A 131 -10.12 7.05 -7.34
N ARG A 132 -9.21 6.95 -8.31
CA ARG A 132 -9.26 5.83 -9.25
C ARG A 132 -8.76 4.59 -8.53
N VAL A 133 -9.59 3.54 -8.45
CA VAL A 133 -9.30 2.35 -7.65
C VAL A 133 -8.88 1.19 -8.53
N PHE A 134 -7.79 0.52 -8.14
CA PHE A 134 -7.30 -0.72 -8.76
C PHE A 134 -7.17 -1.81 -7.69
N VAL A 135 -7.31 -3.06 -8.11
CA VAL A 135 -7.05 -4.22 -7.24
C VAL A 135 -5.89 -4.99 -7.83
N LEU A 136 -4.83 -5.14 -7.05
CA LEU A 136 -3.63 -5.87 -7.46
C LEU A 136 -3.67 -7.30 -6.93
N PRO A 137 -3.05 -8.27 -7.63
CA PRO A 137 -2.81 -9.58 -7.03
C PRO A 137 -1.82 -9.43 -5.88
N PHE A 138 -1.90 -10.33 -4.89
CA PHE A 138 -0.97 -10.30 -3.77
C PHE A 138 0.49 -10.45 -4.23
N ALA A 139 1.40 -9.70 -3.61
CA ALA A 139 2.82 -9.69 -3.97
C ALA A 139 3.60 -10.87 -3.37
N GLY A 140 3.01 -12.07 -3.41
CA GLY A 140 3.60 -13.28 -2.86
C GLY A 140 2.88 -14.52 -3.36
N ASN A 141 3.24 -15.71 -2.84
CA ASN A 141 2.60 -16.99 -3.15
C ASN A 141 2.51 -17.30 -4.66
N GLY A 142 3.55 -16.96 -5.42
CA GLY A 142 3.59 -17.22 -6.88
C GLY A 142 2.94 -16.15 -7.74
N HIS A 143 2.41 -15.07 -7.16
CA HIS A 143 1.74 -13.98 -7.88
C HIS A 143 2.62 -12.74 -8.05
N GLN A 144 3.90 -12.81 -7.70
CA GLN A 144 4.81 -11.66 -7.70
C GLN A 144 4.92 -11.00 -9.08
N THR A 145 5.03 -11.81 -10.13
CA THR A 145 5.17 -11.29 -11.51
C THR A 145 3.95 -10.50 -11.92
N LYS A 146 2.74 -11.01 -11.62
CA LYS A 146 1.49 -10.32 -11.94
C LYS A 146 1.37 -9.01 -11.16
N TYR A 147 1.74 -9.02 -9.88
CA TYR A 147 1.76 -7.82 -9.05
C TYR A 147 2.68 -6.76 -9.66
N VAL A 148 3.90 -7.13 -9.98
CA VAL A 148 4.89 -6.22 -10.57
C VAL A 148 4.39 -5.65 -11.90
N ASP A 149 3.86 -6.49 -12.78
CA ASP A 149 3.41 -6.06 -14.10
C ASP A 149 2.21 -5.12 -14.02
N GLN A 150 1.23 -5.43 -13.18
CA GLN A 150 0.05 -4.58 -13.02
C GLN A 150 0.39 -3.27 -12.33
N LEU A 151 1.23 -3.30 -11.30
CA LEU A 151 1.67 -2.06 -10.65
C LEU A 151 2.49 -1.20 -11.61
N ARG A 152 3.34 -1.81 -12.43
CA ARG A 152 4.08 -1.09 -13.46
C ARG A 152 3.15 -0.30 -14.38
N GLU A 153 2.05 -0.89 -14.83
CA GLU A 153 1.09 -0.20 -15.69
C GLU A 153 0.47 1.02 -15.00
N ILE A 154 0.11 0.88 -13.73
CA ILE A 154 -0.41 1.99 -12.92
C ILE A 154 0.63 3.10 -12.81
N LEU A 155 1.89 2.75 -12.52
CA LEU A 155 2.97 3.71 -12.40
C LEU A 155 3.22 4.47 -13.71
N CYS A 156 3.26 3.75 -14.84
CA CYS A 156 3.47 4.37 -16.15
C CYS A 156 2.38 5.37 -16.49
N THR A 157 1.14 5.11 -16.08
CA THR A 157 0.00 5.96 -16.42
C THR A 157 -0.18 7.11 -15.45
N TYR A 158 0.02 6.90 -14.15
CA TYR A 158 -0.41 7.85 -13.12
C TYR A 158 0.71 8.42 -12.26
N VAL A 159 1.89 7.82 -12.26
CA VAL A 159 2.98 8.22 -11.36
C VAL A 159 4.24 8.51 -12.19
N PRO A 160 4.49 9.78 -12.56
CA PRO A 160 5.67 10.10 -13.34
C PRO A 160 6.97 9.89 -12.56
N ALA A 161 8.02 9.53 -13.29
CA ALA A 161 9.35 9.35 -12.71
C ALA A 161 9.87 10.66 -12.12
N LYS A 162 10.69 10.55 -11.08
CA LYS A 162 11.41 11.66 -10.45
C LYS A 162 12.90 11.53 -10.71
N THR A 163 13.55 12.67 -10.88
CA THR A 163 15.00 12.75 -11.02
C THR A 163 15.71 12.85 -9.67
#